data_1fb5b19b49d1d6e3d8931d841329e609
#
_entry.id   1fb5b19b49d1d6e3d8931d841329e609
#
_cell.length_a   1.000
_cell.length_b   1.000
_cell.length_c   1.000
_cell.angle_alpha   90.00
_cell.angle_beta   90.00
_cell.angle_gamma   90.00
#
_symmetry.space_group_name_H-M   'P 1'
#
loop_
_entity.id
_entity.type
_entity.pdbx_description
1 polymer ?
#
loop_
_entity_poly.entity_id
_entity_poly.type
_entity_poly.pdbx_seq_one_letter_code
_entity_poly.pdbx_strand_id
1 'polypeptide(L)'
;MPSGSVLSIDLGATGLNLSEWLEANKHLDFVERDYASRLDLIAKVRGLQKAESYIEKIPKSFRGEVIYRTLLANCAVANNIKKAEGIFNKMKDLGFPISSFACNQLLLLYKRMDKKKIADVLLLMEKENVKPTPFTYKLLIDTKGQSNDITGMDQIVQTMKSEGIEPDINTQAILVKHYASGGLKEKAEAILREMEGDNLKDRWVCQVLLPLYAQLGKADDVSRVWKVCETSPRIHECMAAIDAWGKLNKIEEAEAVFDRMSKTWNKLSSRHYSVLLKVYANHKMLAKGKDLVKRMGDSGCRIGPLTWDALVKLYVEAGEVEKADSILLKATQQNQMRPMFSSYLAIMEQYAKRGDIHNSEKAFHRMRQAGYVGRLRPFQALIQAYINAKAPAYGMRERMKADNLFPNRALLGQLVLVDAFRKTAVSDLLD
;
A
#
# COMPACT_ATOMS: atom_id res chain seq x y z
N MET A 1 7.52 7.43 -25.56
CA MET A 1 6.51 6.47 -25.09
C MET A 1 6.15 6.85 -23.67
N PRO A 2 4.88 6.99 -23.28
CA PRO A 2 4.48 7.49 -21.96
C PRO A 2 4.85 6.52 -20.83
N SER A 3 5.07 7.07 -19.63
CA SER A 3 5.48 6.38 -18.39
C SER A 3 4.48 5.28 -17.97
N GLY A 4 4.92 4.27 -17.21
CA GLY A 4 4.11 3.09 -16.85
C GLY A 4 2.77 3.37 -16.15
N SER A 5 2.61 4.50 -15.45
CA SER A 5 1.31 4.95 -14.91
C SER A 5 0.43 5.61 -15.98
N VAL A 6 1.04 6.35 -16.91
CA VAL A 6 0.36 6.88 -18.10
C VAL A 6 0.00 5.73 -19.03
N LEU A 7 0.87 4.72 -19.20
CA LEU A 7 0.55 3.51 -19.95
C LEU A 7 -0.60 2.71 -19.33
N SER A 8 -0.71 2.64 -18.00
CA SER A 8 -1.85 1.94 -17.38
C SER A 8 -3.15 2.76 -17.46
N ILE A 9 -3.08 4.09 -17.42
CA ILE A 9 -4.23 4.98 -17.64
C ILE A 9 -4.57 5.00 -19.12
N ASP A 10 -3.58 5.09 -20.01
CA ASP A 10 -3.77 5.02 -21.47
C ASP A 10 -4.30 3.66 -21.92
N LEU A 11 -3.78 2.55 -21.36
CA LEU A 11 -4.32 1.22 -21.62
C LEU A 11 -5.75 1.08 -21.11
N GLY A 12 -6.06 1.65 -19.95
CA GLY A 12 -7.41 1.70 -19.41
C GLY A 12 -8.34 2.55 -20.25
N ALA A 13 -7.92 3.75 -20.66
CA ALA A 13 -8.67 4.64 -21.53
C ALA A 13 -8.83 4.05 -22.95
N THR A 14 -7.76 3.49 -23.49
CA THR A 14 -7.79 2.80 -24.80
C THR A 14 -8.71 1.58 -24.76
N GLY A 15 -8.64 0.77 -23.70
CA GLY A 15 -9.53 -0.38 -23.49
C GLY A 15 -10.99 0.05 -23.32
N LEU A 16 -11.26 1.17 -22.66
CA LEU A 16 -12.60 1.72 -22.52
C LEU A 16 -13.14 2.22 -23.85
N ASN A 17 -12.34 2.98 -24.61
CA ASN A 17 -12.71 3.47 -25.95
C ASN A 17 -12.97 2.31 -26.92
N LEU A 18 -12.13 1.27 -26.88
CA LEU A 18 -12.34 0.05 -27.66
C LEU A 18 -13.66 -0.64 -27.30
N SER A 19 -13.94 -0.78 -26.01
CA SER A 19 -15.19 -1.36 -25.52
C SER A 19 -16.42 -0.54 -25.93
N GLU A 20 -16.32 0.81 -25.91
CA GLU A 20 -17.37 1.72 -26.39
C GLU A 20 -17.59 1.58 -27.88
N TRP A 21 -16.53 1.46 -28.67
CA TRP A 21 -16.59 1.26 -30.12
C TRP A 21 -17.20 -0.10 -30.49
N LEU A 22 -16.80 -1.18 -29.78
CA LEU A 22 -17.33 -2.53 -30.02
C LEU A 22 -18.83 -2.60 -29.77
N GLU A 23 -19.35 -1.97 -28.72
CA GLU A 23 -20.78 -1.92 -28.42
C GLU A 23 -21.54 -1.08 -29.45
N ALA A 24 -21.02 0.14 -29.78
CA ALA A 24 -21.67 1.06 -30.70
C ALA A 24 -21.82 0.46 -32.12
N ASN A 25 -20.86 -0.34 -32.55
CA ASN A 25 -20.86 -0.96 -33.89
C ASN A 25 -21.45 -2.39 -33.89
N LYS A 26 -21.97 -2.88 -32.74
CA LYS A 26 -22.58 -4.22 -32.60
C LYS A 26 -21.69 -5.36 -33.13
N HIS A 27 -20.36 -5.21 -32.96
CA HIS A 27 -19.41 -6.26 -33.41
C HIS A 27 -19.33 -7.43 -32.42
N LEU A 28 -19.89 -7.28 -31.22
CA LEU A 28 -19.93 -8.31 -30.19
C LEU A 28 -21.26 -8.25 -29.43
N ASP A 29 -21.86 -9.42 -29.21
CA ASP A 29 -22.95 -9.56 -28.26
C ASP A 29 -22.41 -9.59 -26.85
N PHE A 30 -22.56 -8.49 -26.11
CA PHE A 30 -22.07 -8.35 -24.76
C PHE A 30 -22.81 -9.28 -23.81
N VAL A 31 -22.03 -10.05 -23.04
CA VAL A 31 -22.50 -10.85 -21.92
C VAL A 31 -22.22 -10.12 -20.58
N GLU A 32 -22.77 -10.62 -19.50
CA GLU A 32 -22.62 -9.99 -18.15
C GLU A 32 -21.17 -9.67 -17.78
N ARG A 33 -20.23 -10.56 -18.13
CA ARG A 33 -18.79 -10.35 -17.87
C ARG A 33 -18.21 -9.18 -18.63
N ASP A 34 -18.66 -8.92 -19.83
CA ASP A 34 -18.17 -7.80 -20.65
C ASP A 34 -18.65 -6.48 -20.07
N TYR A 35 -19.92 -6.41 -19.64
CA TYR A 35 -20.45 -5.27 -18.91
C TYR A 35 -19.70 -5.04 -17.59
N ALA A 36 -19.37 -6.11 -16.85
CA ALA A 36 -18.58 -6.02 -15.61
C ALA A 36 -17.16 -5.51 -15.88
N SER A 37 -16.50 -6.01 -16.91
CA SER A 37 -15.15 -5.56 -17.31
C SER A 37 -15.16 -4.09 -17.72
N ARG A 38 -16.18 -3.66 -18.46
CA ARG A 38 -16.35 -2.25 -18.82
C ARG A 38 -16.67 -1.37 -17.61
N LEU A 39 -17.49 -1.84 -16.69
CA LEU A 39 -17.77 -1.16 -15.43
C LEU A 39 -16.48 -0.94 -14.64
N ASP A 40 -15.62 -1.94 -14.56
CA ASP A 40 -14.30 -1.86 -13.91
C ASP A 40 -13.40 -0.80 -14.56
N LEU A 41 -13.35 -0.76 -15.88
CA LEU A 41 -12.61 0.26 -16.63
C LEU A 41 -13.18 1.67 -16.38
N ILE A 42 -14.50 1.84 -16.41
CA ILE A 42 -15.16 3.12 -16.13
C ILE A 42 -14.83 3.56 -14.69
N ALA A 43 -14.90 2.66 -13.70
CA ALA A 43 -14.59 2.97 -12.31
C ALA A 43 -13.14 3.44 -12.14
N LYS A 44 -12.20 2.82 -12.84
CA LYS A 44 -10.76 3.16 -12.78
C LYS A 44 -10.43 4.45 -13.53
N VAL A 45 -11.04 4.70 -14.67
CA VAL A 45 -10.70 5.83 -15.57
C VAL A 45 -11.56 7.06 -15.28
N ARG A 46 -12.87 6.88 -15.09
CA ARG A 46 -13.86 7.98 -14.95
C ARG A 46 -14.41 8.11 -13.51
N GLY A 47 -14.03 7.20 -12.61
CA GLY A 47 -14.42 7.20 -11.21
C GLY A 47 -15.73 6.51 -10.89
N LEU A 48 -15.95 6.29 -9.58
CA LEU A 48 -17.06 5.48 -9.05
C LEU A 48 -18.45 6.02 -9.41
N GLN A 49 -18.63 7.34 -9.45
CA GLN A 49 -19.92 7.94 -9.76
C GLN A 49 -20.37 7.63 -11.19
N LYS A 50 -19.45 7.71 -12.15
CA LYS A 50 -19.73 7.35 -13.54
C LYS A 50 -19.98 5.85 -13.73
N ALA A 51 -19.26 5.02 -12.97
CA ALA A 51 -19.47 3.57 -12.96
C ALA A 51 -20.86 3.22 -12.41
N GLU A 52 -21.30 3.87 -11.34
CA GLU A 52 -22.64 3.69 -10.77
C GLU A 52 -23.75 4.08 -11.77
N SER A 53 -23.62 5.24 -12.41
CA SER A 53 -24.56 5.67 -13.48
C SER A 53 -24.54 4.76 -14.71
N TYR A 54 -23.42 4.06 -14.97
CA TYR A 54 -23.33 3.12 -16.06
C TYR A 54 -24.17 1.86 -15.83
N ILE A 55 -24.35 1.42 -14.58
CA ILE A 55 -25.20 0.26 -14.27
C ILE A 55 -26.63 0.48 -14.77
N GLU A 56 -27.14 1.72 -14.73
CA GLU A 56 -28.48 2.04 -15.22
C GLU A 56 -28.61 1.89 -16.73
N LYS A 57 -27.50 1.94 -17.48
CA LYS A 57 -27.47 1.74 -18.92
C LYS A 57 -27.34 0.28 -19.34
N ILE A 58 -26.92 -0.60 -18.45
CA ILE A 58 -26.84 -2.04 -18.71
C ILE A 58 -28.25 -2.61 -18.83
N PRO A 59 -28.54 -3.45 -19.82
CA PRO A 59 -29.85 -4.12 -19.92
C PRO A 59 -30.18 -4.90 -18.63
N LYS A 60 -31.44 -4.89 -18.20
CA LYS A 60 -31.86 -5.50 -16.93
C LYS A 60 -31.46 -6.98 -16.81
N SER A 61 -31.50 -7.72 -17.91
CA SER A 61 -31.10 -9.14 -18.00
C SER A 61 -29.62 -9.40 -17.64
N PHE A 62 -28.76 -8.39 -17.73
CA PHE A 62 -27.33 -8.49 -17.43
C PHE A 62 -26.91 -7.74 -16.15
N ARG A 63 -27.88 -7.24 -15.35
CA ARG A 63 -27.60 -6.58 -14.07
C ARG A 63 -27.52 -7.60 -12.93
N GLY A 64 -26.73 -8.65 -13.08
CA GLY A 64 -26.56 -9.69 -12.09
C GLY A 64 -25.54 -9.35 -10.99
N GLU A 65 -25.28 -10.33 -10.14
CA GLU A 65 -24.35 -10.21 -8.98
C GLU A 65 -22.96 -9.75 -9.39
N VAL A 66 -22.45 -10.22 -10.54
CA VAL A 66 -21.10 -9.91 -11.05
C VAL A 66 -20.90 -8.40 -11.25
N ILE A 67 -21.94 -7.69 -11.71
CA ILE A 67 -21.90 -6.23 -11.92
C ILE A 67 -21.72 -5.51 -10.59
N TYR A 68 -22.56 -5.82 -9.59
CA TYR A 68 -22.55 -5.14 -8.30
C TYR A 68 -21.30 -5.48 -7.48
N ARG A 69 -20.83 -6.73 -7.51
CA ARG A 69 -19.58 -7.10 -6.82
C ARG A 69 -18.36 -6.44 -7.44
N THR A 70 -18.36 -6.20 -8.77
CA THR A 70 -17.30 -5.44 -9.44
C THR A 70 -17.28 -3.99 -8.97
N LEU A 71 -18.44 -3.34 -8.85
CA LEU A 71 -18.55 -2.00 -8.30
C LEU A 71 -18.12 -1.96 -6.83
N LEU A 72 -18.53 -2.95 -6.01
CA LEU A 72 -18.13 -3.10 -4.61
C LEU A 72 -16.59 -3.19 -4.48
N ALA A 73 -15.94 -4.01 -5.32
CA ALA A 73 -14.49 -4.13 -5.34
C ALA A 73 -13.80 -2.78 -5.64
N ASN A 74 -14.32 -2.02 -6.60
CA ASN A 74 -13.79 -0.69 -6.92
C ASN A 74 -14.03 0.31 -5.78
N CYS A 75 -15.16 0.24 -5.07
CA CYS A 75 -15.41 1.04 -3.88
C CYS A 75 -14.42 0.71 -2.75
N ALA A 76 -14.10 -0.58 -2.56
CA ALA A 76 -13.10 -1.03 -1.57
C ALA A 76 -11.69 -0.55 -1.93
N VAL A 77 -11.29 -0.61 -3.19
CA VAL A 77 -10.00 -0.08 -3.68
C VAL A 77 -9.91 1.44 -3.47
N ALA A 78 -11.01 2.17 -3.71
CA ALA A 78 -11.10 3.62 -3.51
C ALA A 78 -11.22 4.03 -2.03
N ASN A 79 -11.28 3.08 -1.08
CA ASN A 79 -11.50 3.29 0.35
C ASN A 79 -12.80 4.09 0.67
N ASN A 80 -13.84 3.92 -0.14
CA ASN A 80 -15.10 4.61 0.06
C ASN A 80 -16.10 3.73 0.82
N ILE A 81 -16.08 3.83 2.15
CA ILE A 81 -16.93 3.02 3.05
C ILE A 81 -18.41 3.21 2.73
N LYS A 82 -18.91 4.46 2.66
CA LYS A 82 -20.33 4.73 2.45
C LYS A 82 -20.88 4.11 1.17
N LYS A 83 -20.10 4.25 0.07
CA LYS A 83 -20.51 3.64 -1.20
C LYS A 83 -20.42 2.12 -1.17
N ALA A 84 -19.38 1.56 -0.57
CA ALA A 84 -19.23 0.11 -0.46
C ALA A 84 -20.38 -0.52 0.33
N GLU A 85 -20.72 0.04 1.50
CA GLU A 85 -21.85 -0.38 2.30
C GLU A 85 -23.19 -0.23 1.55
N GLY A 86 -23.38 0.91 0.86
CA GLY A 86 -24.58 1.14 0.03
C GLY A 86 -24.75 0.12 -1.09
N ILE A 87 -23.66 -0.20 -1.80
CA ILE A 87 -23.67 -1.22 -2.86
C ILE A 87 -23.92 -2.62 -2.27
N PHE A 88 -23.26 -2.94 -1.16
CA PHE A 88 -23.47 -4.22 -0.49
C PHE A 88 -24.93 -4.41 -0.01
N ASN A 89 -25.53 -3.38 0.59
CA ASN A 89 -26.94 -3.40 0.98
C ASN A 89 -27.86 -3.54 -0.24
N LYS A 90 -27.56 -2.81 -1.33
CA LYS A 90 -28.31 -2.93 -2.59
C LYS A 90 -28.23 -4.34 -3.17
N MET A 91 -27.10 -5.04 -3.04
CA MET A 91 -26.98 -6.45 -3.44
C MET A 91 -27.95 -7.34 -2.63
N LYS A 92 -28.06 -7.09 -1.32
CA LYS A 92 -29.00 -7.81 -0.44
C LYS A 92 -30.45 -7.51 -0.82
N ASP A 93 -30.79 -6.24 -1.02
CA ASP A 93 -32.17 -5.81 -1.38
C ASP A 93 -32.62 -6.38 -2.73
N LEU A 94 -31.67 -6.60 -3.66
CA LEU A 94 -31.92 -7.25 -4.93
C LEU A 94 -31.99 -8.79 -4.84
N GLY A 95 -31.82 -9.37 -3.65
CA GLY A 95 -31.88 -10.80 -3.41
C GLY A 95 -30.67 -11.58 -3.92
N PHE A 96 -29.54 -10.92 -4.19
CA PHE A 96 -28.33 -11.63 -4.58
C PHE A 96 -27.73 -12.38 -3.38
N PRO A 97 -27.24 -13.63 -3.58
CA PRO A 97 -26.60 -14.38 -2.52
C PRO A 97 -25.34 -13.65 -2.04
N ILE A 98 -25.15 -13.59 -0.73
CA ILE A 98 -23.94 -13.04 -0.15
C ILE A 98 -22.80 -14.03 -0.38
N SER A 99 -21.83 -13.63 -1.19
CA SER A 99 -20.66 -14.44 -1.51
C SER A 99 -19.47 -14.12 -0.60
N SER A 100 -18.59 -15.10 -0.39
CA SER A 100 -17.31 -14.87 0.30
C SER A 100 -16.48 -13.77 -0.36
N PHE A 101 -16.60 -13.60 -1.68
CA PHE A 101 -15.95 -12.50 -2.40
C PHE A 101 -16.46 -11.13 -1.91
N ALA A 102 -17.75 -10.92 -1.83
CA ALA A 102 -18.36 -9.66 -1.37
C ALA A 102 -17.95 -9.34 0.08
N CYS A 103 -18.01 -10.34 0.97
CA CYS A 103 -17.54 -10.20 2.36
C CYS A 103 -16.04 -9.84 2.40
N ASN A 104 -15.21 -10.48 1.60
CA ASN A 104 -13.77 -10.19 1.54
C ASN A 104 -13.48 -8.77 1.04
N GLN A 105 -14.28 -8.17 0.15
CA GLN A 105 -14.13 -6.77 -0.22
C GLN A 105 -14.41 -5.82 0.95
N LEU A 106 -15.44 -6.10 1.77
CA LEU A 106 -15.71 -5.34 2.98
C LEU A 106 -14.59 -5.53 4.02
N LEU A 107 -14.12 -6.75 4.23
CA LEU A 107 -12.99 -7.03 5.15
C LEU A 107 -11.72 -6.29 4.72
N LEU A 108 -11.41 -6.25 3.42
CA LEU A 108 -10.28 -5.48 2.87
C LEU A 108 -10.42 -3.98 3.16
N LEU A 109 -11.61 -3.45 2.99
CA LEU A 109 -11.92 -2.05 3.23
C LEU A 109 -11.81 -1.72 4.71
N TYR A 110 -12.45 -2.51 5.58
CA TYR A 110 -12.47 -2.29 7.03
C TYR A 110 -11.10 -2.50 7.68
N LYS A 111 -10.30 -3.44 7.20
CA LYS A 111 -8.90 -3.58 7.62
C LYS A 111 -8.11 -2.28 7.48
N ARG A 112 -8.41 -1.47 6.46
CA ARG A 112 -7.71 -0.19 6.18
C ARG A 112 -8.32 0.99 6.92
N MET A 113 -9.64 0.98 7.08
CA MET A 113 -10.40 2.16 7.47
C MET A 113 -11.03 2.06 8.86
N ASP A 114 -11.60 0.91 9.23
CA ASP A 114 -12.28 0.70 10.50
C ASP A 114 -12.27 -0.77 10.93
N LYS A 115 -11.20 -1.17 11.62
CA LYS A 115 -11.03 -2.56 12.05
C LYS A 115 -12.14 -3.10 12.95
N LYS A 116 -12.92 -2.24 13.61
CA LYS A 116 -14.00 -2.68 14.51
C LYS A 116 -15.13 -3.37 13.75
N LYS A 117 -15.40 -2.92 12.53
CA LYS A 117 -16.44 -3.49 11.66
C LYS A 117 -16.09 -4.87 11.07
N ILE A 118 -14.88 -5.36 11.27
CA ILE A 118 -14.48 -6.71 10.83
C ILE A 118 -15.32 -7.77 11.54
N ALA A 119 -15.59 -7.61 12.84
CA ALA A 119 -16.43 -8.54 13.60
C ALA A 119 -17.85 -8.62 13.02
N ASP A 120 -18.43 -7.49 12.62
CA ASP A 120 -19.79 -7.45 12.04
C ASP A 120 -19.86 -8.24 10.72
N VAL A 121 -18.79 -8.18 9.90
CA VAL A 121 -18.74 -8.96 8.65
C VAL A 121 -18.59 -10.45 8.93
N LEU A 122 -17.83 -10.84 9.94
CA LEU A 122 -17.67 -12.26 10.31
C LEU A 122 -18.99 -12.83 10.84
N LEU A 123 -19.70 -12.08 11.70
CA LEU A 123 -21.03 -12.47 12.17
C LEU A 123 -22.04 -12.56 11.01
N LEU A 124 -21.94 -11.68 10.03
CA LEU A 124 -22.76 -11.75 8.83
C LEU A 124 -22.44 -13.02 8.02
N MET A 125 -21.16 -13.36 7.84
CA MET A 125 -20.76 -14.59 7.14
C MET A 125 -21.32 -15.83 7.84
N GLU A 126 -21.27 -15.88 9.16
CA GLU A 126 -21.84 -16.96 9.97
C GLU A 126 -23.36 -17.05 9.79
N LYS A 127 -24.06 -15.93 9.93
CA LYS A 127 -25.53 -15.85 9.78
C LYS A 127 -26.01 -16.31 8.41
N GLU A 128 -25.30 -15.92 7.36
CA GLU A 128 -25.65 -16.24 5.96
C GLU A 128 -24.98 -17.57 5.49
N ASN A 129 -24.38 -18.31 6.42
CA ASN A 129 -23.72 -19.60 6.14
C ASN A 129 -22.64 -19.53 5.06
N VAL A 130 -21.94 -18.39 4.96
CA VAL A 130 -20.85 -18.14 4.02
C VAL A 130 -19.54 -18.60 4.61
N LYS A 131 -18.97 -19.68 4.09
CA LYS A 131 -17.68 -20.21 4.57
C LYS A 131 -16.52 -19.25 4.28
N PRO A 132 -15.63 -19.03 5.27
CA PRO A 132 -14.35 -18.35 5.03
C PRO A 132 -13.50 -19.05 3.97
N THR A 133 -12.80 -18.28 3.16
CA THR A 133 -11.87 -18.78 2.15
C THR A 133 -10.42 -18.65 2.64
N PRO A 134 -9.42 -19.29 2.01
CA PRO A 134 -8.01 -19.07 2.31
C PRO A 134 -7.64 -17.57 2.30
N PHE A 135 -8.26 -16.80 1.41
CA PHE A 135 -8.09 -15.35 1.34
C PHE A 135 -8.67 -14.63 2.56
N THR A 136 -9.82 -15.07 3.07
CA THR A 136 -10.44 -14.55 4.30
C THR A 136 -9.50 -14.76 5.49
N TYR A 137 -8.99 -15.98 5.68
CA TYR A 137 -8.04 -16.29 6.73
C TYR A 137 -6.76 -15.45 6.64
N LYS A 138 -6.19 -15.35 5.45
CA LYS A 138 -5.01 -14.50 5.20
C LYS A 138 -5.25 -13.04 5.60
N LEU A 139 -6.42 -12.49 5.30
CA LEU A 139 -6.81 -11.13 5.70
C LEU A 139 -6.88 -10.96 7.22
N LEU A 140 -7.50 -11.91 7.89
CA LEU A 140 -7.67 -11.89 9.35
C LEU A 140 -6.33 -12.04 10.07
N ILE A 141 -5.49 -12.99 9.63
CA ILE A 141 -4.12 -13.21 10.13
C ILE A 141 -3.31 -11.91 10.02
N ASP A 142 -3.30 -11.28 8.84
CA ASP A 142 -2.55 -10.04 8.63
C ASP A 142 -3.14 -8.87 9.46
N THR A 143 -4.46 -8.85 9.67
CA THR A 143 -5.10 -7.82 10.51
C THR A 143 -4.71 -7.93 11.98
N LYS A 144 -4.70 -9.15 12.53
CA LYS A 144 -4.27 -9.44 13.89
C LYS A 144 -2.78 -9.16 14.08
N GLY A 145 -1.94 -9.62 13.12
CA GLY A 145 -0.51 -9.35 13.14
C GLY A 145 -0.17 -7.85 13.09
N GLN A 146 -0.87 -7.05 12.27
CA GLN A 146 -0.71 -5.59 12.25
C GLN A 146 -1.10 -4.91 13.56
N SER A 147 -1.91 -5.53 14.39
CA SER A 147 -2.30 -5.04 15.71
C SER A 147 -1.41 -5.62 16.83
N ASN A 148 -0.38 -6.38 16.45
CA ASN A 148 0.50 -7.14 17.36
C ASN A 148 -0.25 -8.13 18.27
N ASP A 149 -1.44 -8.59 17.82
CA ASP A 149 -2.23 -9.60 18.50
C ASP A 149 -1.82 -10.99 18.00
N ILE A 150 -0.66 -11.44 18.50
CA ILE A 150 -0.05 -12.70 18.07
C ILE A 150 -0.90 -13.90 18.50
N THR A 151 -1.45 -13.85 19.71
CA THR A 151 -2.33 -14.92 20.21
C THR A 151 -3.57 -15.09 19.32
N GLY A 152 -4.23 -13.97 18.99
CA GLY A 152 -5.37 -14.00 18.07
C GLY A 152 -5.00 -14.45 16.65
N MET A 153 -3.78 -14.12 16.21
CA MET A 153 -3.26 -14.60 14.93
C MET A 153 -3.08 -16.13 14.95
N ASP A 154 -2.49 -16.70 16.00
CA ASP A 154 -2.29 -18.15 16.17
C ASP A 154 -3.62 -18.90 16.22
N GLN A 155 -4.63 -18.35 16.92
CA GLN A 155 -5.98 -18.92 16.96
C GLN A 155 -6.62 -19.00 15.57
N ILE A 156 -6.48 -17.96 14.75
CA ILE A 156 -7.00 -17.96 13.37
C ILE A 156 -6.29 -19.03 12.52
N VAL A 157 -4.97 -19.20 12.68
CA VAL A 157 -4.22 -20.27 11.99
C VAL A 157 -4.73 -21.64 12.40
N GLN A 158 -4.98 -21.86 13.71
CA GLN A 158 -5.53 -23.13 14.20
C GLN A 158 -6.92 -23.40 13.61
N THR A 159 -7.80 -22.38 13.60
CA THR A 159 -9.14 -22.50 12.98
C THR A 159 -9.03 -22.84 11.49
N MET A 160 -8.13 -22.15 10.75
CA MET A 160 -7.88 -22.43 9.34
C MET A 160 -7.48 -23.89 9.10
N LYS A 161 -6.55 -24.42 9.92
CA LYS A 161 -6.10 -25.81 9.86
C LYS A 161 -7.18 -26.82 10.25
N SER A 162 -7.99 -26.52 11.28
CA SER A 162 -9.08 -27.41 11.69
C SER A 162 -10.19 -27.53 10.63
N GLU A 163 -10.31 -26.54 9.73
CA GLU A 163 -11.17 -26.61 8.55
C GLU A 163 -10.52 -27.29 7.34
N GLY A 164 -9.34 -27.88 7.51
CA GLY A 164 -8.61 -28.57 6.44
C GLY A 164 -7.94 -27.62 5.44
N ILE A 165 -7.77 -26.35 5.78
CA ILE A 165 -7.14 -25.33 4.93
C ILE A 165 -5.71 -25.08 5.43
N GLU A 166 -4.70 -25.51 4.67
CA GLU A 166 -3.31 -25.23 5.01
C GLU A 166 -2.88 -23.81 4.54
N PRO A 167 -2.05 -23.10 5.34
CA PRO A 167 -1.50 -21.81 4.95
C PRO A 167 -0.64 -21.91 3.68
N ASP A 168 -1.01 -21.19 2.65
CA ASP A 168 -0.20 -21.03 1.43
C ASP A 168 1.09 -20.24 1.74
N ILE A 169 2.06 -20.26 0.84
CA ILE A 169 3.35 -19.55 1.01
C ILE A 169 3.16 -18.05 1.28
N ASN A 170 2.13 -17.42 0.71
CA ASN A 170 1.86 -16.01 0.98
C ASN A 170 1.37 -15.82 2.42
N THR A 171 0.56 -16.72 2.93
CA THR A 171 0.08 -16.71 4.31
C THR A 171 1.24 -16.99 5.27
N GLN A 172 2.08 -17.99 4.97
CA GLN A 172 3.31 -18.30 5.72
C GLN A 172 4.25 -17.08 5.75
N ALA A 173 4.46 -16.39 4.63
CA ALA A 173 5.27 -15.17 4.58
C ALA A 173 4.71 -14.03 5.47
N ILE A 174 3.38 -13.90 5.57
CA ILE A 174 2.73 -12.95 6.47
C ILE A 174 2.96 -13.34 7.93
N LEU A 175 2.84 -14.63 8.27
CA LEU A 175 3.12 -15.14 9.60
C LEU A 175 4.56 -14.86 10.02
N VAL A 176 5.53 -15.22 9.17
CA VAL A 176 6.96 -14.93 9.41
C VAL A 176 7.19 -13.45 9.70
N LYS A 177 6.61 -12.58 8.87
CA LYS A 177 6.75 -11.14 9.02
C LYS A 177 6.22 -10.65 10.38
N HIS A 178 5.06 -11.12 10.81
CA HIS A 178 4.46 -10.70 12.07
C HIS A 178 5.14 -11.32 13.27
N TYR A 179 5.56 -12.59 13.23
CA TYR A 179 6.38 -13.20 14.28
C TYR A 179 7.72 -12.49 14.44
N ALA A 180 8.41 -12.19 13.32
CA ALA A 180 9.65 -11.42 13.35
C ALA A 180 9.47 -10.03 13.98
N SER A 181 8.39 -9.32 13.62
CA SER A 181 8.07 -8.00 14.18
C SER A 181 7.65 -8.07 15.64
N GLY A 182 7.05 -9.16 16.09
CA GLY A 182 6.68 -9.45 17.48
C GLY A 182 7.83 -10.02 18.34
N GLY A 183 9.03 -10.18 17.77
CA GLY A 183 10.21 -10.69 18.47
C GLY A 183 10.26 -12.22 18.60
N LEU A 184 9.31 -12.96 18.01
CA LEU A 184 9.22 -14.42 18.08
C LEU A 184 10.04 -15.06 16.95
N LYS A 185 11.36 -14.90 17.02
CA LYS A 185 12.30 -15.32 15.96
C LYS A 185 12.26 -16.82 15.70
N GLU A 186 12.17 -17.65 16.76
CA GLU A 186 12.14 -19.11 16.64
C GLU A 186 10.93 -19.60 15.86
N LYS A 187 9.73 -19.02 16.11
CA LYS A 187 8.52 -19.33 15.34
C LYS A 187 8.65 -18.91 13.89
N ALA A 188 9.23 -17.74 13.63
CA ALA A 188 9.47 -17.26 12.28
C ALA A 188 10.44 -18.17 11.50
N GLU A 189 11.52 -18.60 12.14
CA GLU A 189 12.51 -19.52 11.55
C GLU A 189 11.93 -20.91 11.29
N ALA A 190 11.09 -21.43 12.17
CA ALA A 190 10.42 -22.71 11.95
C ALA A 190 9.57 -22.71 10.66
N ILE A 191 8.78 -21.65 10.46
CA ILE A 191 7.98 -21.51 9.23
C ILE A 191 8.88 -21.31 7.99
N LEU A 192 9.98 -20.55 8.11
CA LEU A 192 10.90 -20.39 6.98
C LEU A 192 11.51 -21.72 6.54
N ARG A 193 11.89 -22.60 7.49
CA ARG A 193 12.38 -23.93 7.18
C ARG A 193 11.30 -24.82 6.53
N GLU A 194 10.06 -24.70 6.99
CA GLU A 194 8.91 -25.38 6.37
C GLU A 194 8.70 -24.88 4.93
N MET A 195 8.75 -23.54 4.71
CA MET A 195 8.65 -22.93 3.37
C MET A 195 9.77 -23.37 2.43
N GLU A 196 10.97 -23.56 2.96
CA GLU A 196 12.09 -24.06 2.17
C GLU A 196 11.81 -25.47 1.67
N GLY A 197 11.67 -26.44 2.55
CA GLY A 197 11.38 -27.84 2.24
C GLY A 197 11.86 -28.29 0.85
N ASP A 198 10.98 -28.93 0.10
CA ASP A 198 11.23 -29.27 -1.31
C ASP A 198 11.08 -28.07 -2.29
N ASN A 199 10.52 -26.95 -1.83
CA ASN A 199 10.21 -25.77 -2.67
C ASN A 199 11.46 -25.01 -3.17
N LEU A 200 12.63 -25.19 -2.54
CA LEU A 200 13.89 -24.62 -3.04
C LEU A 200 14.26 -25.14 -4.44
N LYS A 201 13.85 -26.34 -4.79
CA LYS A 201 14.04 -26.92 -6.14
C LYS A 201 13.28 -26.10 -7.20
N ASP A 202 12.11 -25.57 -6.84
CA ASP A 202 11.25 -24.78 -7.74
C ASP A 202 11.67 -23.30 -7.88
N ARG A 203 12.71 -22.87 -7.13
CA ARG A 203 13.32 -21.52 -7.18
C ARG A 203 12.38 -20.33 -6.97
N TRP A 204 11.09 -20.42 -7.31
CA TRP A 204 10.17 -19.28 -7.18
C TRP A 204 9.99 -18.81 -5.73
N VAL A 205 10.22 -19.71 -4.76
CA VAL A 205 10.17 -19.38 -3.33
C VAL A 205 11.34 -18.49 -2.91
N CYS A 206 12.48 -18.52 -3.62
CA CYS A 206 13.67 -17.74 -3.28
C CYS A 206 13.37 -16.23 -3.18
N GLN A 207 12.57 -15.68 -4.09
CA GLN A 207 12.18 -14.27 -4.05
C GLN A 207 11.37 -13.89 -2.80
N VAL A 208 10.74 -14.87 -2.14
CA VAL A 208 9.98 -14.67 -0.89
C VAL A 208 10.88 -14.85 0.32
N LEU A 209 11.76 -15.86 0.31
CA LEU A 209 12.65 -16.20 1.42
C LEU A 209 13.73 -15.15 1.66
N LEU A 210 14.37 -14.63 0.60
CA LEU A 210 15.46 -13.66 0.70
C LEU A 210 15.12 -12.46 1.62
N PRO A 211 14.03 -11.69 1.38
CA PRO A 211 13.69 -10.56 2.23
C PRO A 211 13.22 -10.94 3.64
N LEU A 212 12.72 -12.17 3.85
CA LEU A 212 12.29 -12.65 5.15
C LEU A 212 13.48 -13.06 6.02
N TYR A 213 14.47 -13.79 5.48
CA TYR A 213 15.72 -14.07 6.19
C TYR A 213 16.47 -12.79 6.53
N ALA A 214 16.50 -11.82 5.60
CA ALA A 214 17.09 -10.53 5.87
C ALA A 214 16.39 -9.76 7.00
N GLN A 215 15.06 -9.89 7.12
CA GLN A 215 14.31 -9.29 8.23
C GLN A 215 14.68 -9.89 9.59
N LEU A 216 15.07 -11.17 9.62
CA LEU A 216 15.55 -11.84 10.81
C LEU A 216 17.05 -11.62 11.08
N GLY A 217 17.77 -10.90 10.20
CA GLY A 217 19.20 -10.66 10.31
C GLY A 217 20.08 -11.87 9.93
N LYS A 218 19.52 -12.87 9.23
CA LYS A 218 20.19 -14.14 8.88
C LYS A 218 20.97 -14.01 7.56
N ALA A 219 22.16 -13.40 7.63
CA ALA A 219 22.98 -13.15 6.44
C ALA A 219 23.44 -14.43 5.73
N ASP A 220 23.78 -15.48 6.50
CA ASP A 220 24.25 -16.75 5.94
C ASP A 220 23.13 -17.47 5.18
N ASP A 221 21.90 -17.43 5.69
CA ASP A 221 20.73 -17.98 5.00
C ASP A 221 20.39 -17.21 3.73
N VAL A 222 20.51 -15.88 3.75
CA VAL A 222 20.37 -15.05 2.53
C VAL A 222 21.41 -15.45 1.50
N SER A 223 22.69 -15.63 1.91
CA SER A 223 23.77 -16.09 1.02
C SER A 223 23.48 -17.46 0.44
N ARG A 224 23.01 -18.40 1.29
CA ARG A 224 22.67 -19.77 0.89
C ARG A 224 21.52 -19.81 -0.12
N VAL A 225 20.42 -19.10 0.15
CA VAL A 225 19.27 -19.00 -0.75
C VAL A 225 19.65 -18.29 -2.06
N TRP A 226 20.45 -17.23 -1.98
CA TRP A 226 20.92 -16.52 -3.19
C TRP A 226 21.76 -17.42 -4.11
N LYS A 227 22.65 -18.24 -3.58
CA LYS A 227 23.46 -19.19 -4.36
C LYS A 227 22.63 -20.13 -5.23
N VAL A 228 21.41 -20.50 -4.80
CA VAL A 228 20.48 -21.32 -5.61
C VAL A 228 20.08 -20.62 -6.91
N CYS A 229 19.96 -19.29 -6.87
CA CYS A 229 19.50 -18.46 -8.00
C CYS A 229 20.65 -17.85 -8.79
N GLU A 230 21.82 -17.74 -8.17
CA GLU A 230 22.93 -16.90 -8.65
C GLU A 230 23.42 -17.23 -10.05
N THR A 231 23.44 -18.50 -10.45
CA THR A 231 23.96 -18.93 -11.77
C THR A 231 23.14 -18.37 -12.94
N SER A 232 21.81 -18.34 -12.82
CA SER A 232 20.88 -17.82 -13.85
C SER A 232 19.70 -17.10 -13.21
N PRO A 233 19.90 -15.96 -12.54
CA PRO A 233 18.88 -15.32 -11.73
C PRO A 233 17.76 -14.75 -12.59
N ARG A 234 16.52 -14.81 -12.07
CA ARG A 234 15.38 -14.08 -12.63
C ARG A 234 15.37 -12.65 -12.08
N ILE A 235 14.79 -11.73 -12.82
CA ILE A 235 14.76 -10.30 -12.44
C ILE A 235 14.12 -10.05 -11.06
N HIS A 236 13.09 -10.82 -10.70
CA HIS A 236 12.43 -10.73 -9.39
C HIS A 236 13.30 -11.26 -8.25
N GLU A 237 14.11 -12.29 -8.52
CA GLU A 237 15.08 -12.85 -7.57
C GLU A 237 16.20 -11.83 -7.30
N CYS A 238 16.71 -11.15 -8.34
CA CYS A 238 17.67 -10.06 -8.18
C CYS A 238 17.11 -8.90 -7.34
N MET A 239 15.87 -8.50 -7.61
CA MET A 239 15.22 -7.43 -6.84
C MET A 239 15.06 -7.81 -5.36
N ALA A 240 14.69 -9.06 -5.08
CA ALA A 240 14.56 -9.57 -3.72
C ALA A 240 15.93 -9.65 -3.02
N ALA A 241 16.99 -10.06 -3.73
CA ALA A 241 18.36 -10.10 -3.20
C ALA A 241 18.88 -8.69 -2.89
N ILE A 242 18.67 -7.69 -3.76
CA ILE A 242 19.05 -6.30 -3.51
C ILE A 242 18.36 -5.75 -2.26
N ASP A 243 17.04 -5.98 -2.09
CA ASP A 243 16.30 -5.56 -0.89
C ASP A 243 16.82 -6.29 0.37
N ALA A 244 17.13 -7.59 0.26
CA ALA A 244 17.66 -8.39 1.35
C ALA A 244 19.04 -7.92 1.81
N TRP A 245 19.99 -7.76 0.89
CA TRP A 245 21.34 -7.27 1.18
C TRP A 245 21.30 -5.84 1.75
N GLY A 246 20.43 -4.99 1.19
CA GLY A 246 20.22 -3.65 1.72
C GLY A 246 19.72 -3.64 3.16
N LYS A 247 18.80 -4.53 3.55
CA LYS A 247 18.32 -4.67 4.94
C LYS A 247 19.42 -5.16 5.90
N LEU A 248 20.35 -5.98 5.40
CA LEU A 248 21.48 -6.51 6.15
C LEU A 248 22.69 -5.54 6.21
N ASN A 249 22.53 -4.33 5.68
CA ASN A 249 23.64 -3.35 5.56
C ASN A 249 24.82 -3.84 4.71
N LYS A 250 24.59 -4.81 3.82
CA LYS A 250 25.58 -5.32 2.86
C LYS A 250 25.38 -4.64 1.51
N ILE A 251 25.84 -3.38 1.44
CA ILE A 251 25.54 -2.52 0.28
C ILE A 251 26.31 -2.97 -0.97
N GLU A 252 27.55 -3.43 -0.80
CA GLU A 252 28.39 -3.89 -1.90
C GLU A 252 27.78 -5.11 -2.61
N GLU A 253 27.22 -6.03 -1.85
CA GLU A 253 26.52 -7.19 -2.39
C GLU A 253 25.24 -6.77 -3.15
N ALA A 254 24.50 -5.79 -2.62
CA ALA A 254 23.33 -5.25 -3.30
C ALA A 254 23.71 -4.58 -4.64
N GLU A 255 24.82 -3.82 -4.66
CA GLU A 255 25.38 -3.19 -5.86
C GLU A 255 25.85 -4.24 -6.88
N ALA A 256 26.56 -5.28 -6.44
CA ALA A 256 27.04 -6.36 -7.31
C ALA A 256 25.87 -7.09 -8.00
N VAL A 257 24.78 -7.36 -7.25
CA VAL A 257 23.56 -7.96 -7.84
C VAL A 257 22.91 -7.00 -8.85
N PHE A 258 22.85 -5.69 -8.56
CA PHE A 258 22.28 -4.72 -9.48
C PHE A 258 23.14 -4.55 -10.75
N ASP A 259 24.44 -4.50 -10.63
CA ASP A 259 25.35 -4.39 -11.78
C ASP A 259 25.27 -5.62 -12.67
N ARG A 260 25.15 -6.81 -12.08
CA ARG A 260 24.88 -8.04 -12.81
C ARG A 260 23.53 -7.98 -13.52
N MET A 261 22.47 -7.51 -12.82
CA MET A 261 21.15 -7.31 -13.39
C MET A 261 21.20 -6.35 -14.59
N SER A 262 21.93 -5.25 -14.50
CA SER A 262 22.07 -4.26 -15.58
C SER A 262 22.83 -4.79 -16.80
N LYS A 263 23.78 -5.73 -16.59
CA LYS A 263 24.51 -6.41 -17.68
C LYS A 263 23.68 -7.50 -18.36
N THR A 264 22.79 -8.18 -17.59
CA THR A 264 22.01 -9.30 -18.12
C THR A 264 20.79 -8.83 -18.93
N TRP A 265 20.15 -7.72 -18.50
CA TRP A 265 18.96 -7.19 -19.17
C TRP A 265 19.21 -5.83 -19.78
N ASN A 266 19.13 -5.74 -21.11
CA ASN A 266 19.39 -4.51 -21.88
C ASN A 266 18.44 -3.34 -21.56
N LYS A 267 17.22 -3.62 -21.04
CA LYS A 267 16.22 -2.59 -20.71
C LYS A 267 15.68 -2.82 -19.29
N LEU A 268 16.18 -2.06 -18.35
CA LEU A 268 15.66 -1.99 -17.02
C LEU A 268 14.57 -0.91 -16.93
N SER A 269 13.48 -1.21 -16.22
CA SER A 269 12.43 -0.23 -15.92
C SER A 269 12.75 0.58 -14.67
N SER A 270 12.07 1.70 -14.47
CA SER A 270 12.18 2.54 -13.27
C SER A 270 11.97 1.76 -11.96
N ARG A 271 11.17 0.69 -11.98
CA ARG A 271 10.97 -0.19 -10.82
C ARG A 271 12.27 -0.88 -10.39
N HIS A 272 13.09 -1.31 -11.33
CA HIS A 272 14.36 -2.00 -11.03
C HIS A 272 15.38 -1.04 -10.40
N TYR A 273 15.52 0.17 -10.94
CA TYR A 273 16.37 1.22 -10.36
C TYR A 273 15.89 1.64 -8.97
N SER A 274 14.56 1.69 -8.75
CA SER A 274 13.99 2.13 -7.47
C SER A 274 14.32 1.20 -6.31
N VAL A 275 14.61 -0.09 -6.56
CA VAL A 275 14.98 -1.03 -5.48
C VAL A 275 16.34 -0.66 -4.89
N LEU A 276 17.37 -0.44 -5.72
CA LEU A 276 18.69 -0.04 -5.24
C LEU A 276 18.67 1.40 -4.70
N LEU A 277 17.91 2.30 -5.34
CA LEU A 277 17.77 3.67 -4.86
C LEU A 277 17.14 3.71 -3.46
N LYS A 278 16.21 2.81 -3.16
CA LYS A 278 15.62 2.65 -1.83
C LYS A 278 16.66 2.15 -0.80
N VAL A 279 17.58 1.26 -1.20
CA VAL A 279 18.70 0.86 -0.36
C VAL A 279 19.56 2.07 -0.02
N TYR A 280 19.96 2.86 -1.01
CA TYR A 280 20.73 4.08 -0.79
C TYR A 280 20.01 5.10 0.10
N ALA A 281 18.69 5.25 -0.06
CA ALA A 281 17.89 6.12 0.79
C ALA A 281 17.92 5.66 2.26
N ASN A 282 17.72 4.37 2.52
CA ASN A 282 17.74 3.83 3.89
C ASN A 282 19.11 4.00 4.57
N HIS A 283 20.20 4.03 3.79
CA HIS A 283 21.58 4.18 4.28
C HIS A 283 22.15 5.61 4.07
N LYS A 284 21.32 6.58 3.71
CA LYS A 284 21.67 8.02 3.55
C LYS A 284 22.78 8.27 2.52
N MET A 285 22.92 7.42 1.52
CA MET A 285 23.99 7.46 0.52
C MET A 285 23.62 8.36 -0.66
N LEU A 286 23.49 9.68 -0.40
CA LEU A 286 22.99 10.65 -1.37
C LEU A 286 23.82 10.69 -2.67
N ALA A 287 25.15 10.63 -2.57
CA ALA A 287 26.03 10.67 -3.75
C ALA A 287 25.78 9.49 -4.69
N LYS A 288 25.77 8.25 -4.15
CA LYS A 288 25.48 7.03 -4.92
C LYS A 288 24.07 7.04 -5.51
N GLY A 289 23.09 7.56 -4.77
CA GLY A 289 21.73 7.69 -5.26
C GLY A 289 21.61 8.66 -6.43
N LYS A 290 22.31 9.80 -6.41
CA LYS A 290 22.37 10.76 -7.52
C LYS A 290 23.03 10.15 -8.76
N ASP A 291 24.12 9.43 -8.58
CA ASP A 291 24.81 8.72 -9.67
C ASP A 291 23.90 7.66 -10.32
N LEU A 292 23.20 6.87 -9.50
CA LEU A 292 22.27 5.86 -10.00
C LEU A 292 21.13 6.47 -10.84
N VAL A 293 20.61 7.64 -10.42
CA VAL A 293 19.57 8.36 -11.19
C VAL A 293 20.14 8.92 -12.50
N LYS A 294 21.38 9.38 -12.51
CA LYS A 294 22.07 9.80 -13.74
C LYS A 294 22.21 8.60 -14.69
N ARG A 295 22.75 7.48 -14.21
CA ARG A 295 22.84 6.21 -14.99
C ARG A 295 21.49 5.78 -15.56
N MET A 296 20.40 5.92 -14.78
CA MET A 296 19.04 5.65 -15.23
C MET A 296 18.63 6.57 -16.39
N GLY A 297 18.93 7.87 -16.30
CA GLY A 297 18.67 8.84 -17.37
C GLY A 297 19.44 8.52 -18.63
N ASP A 298 20.74 8.23 -18.50
CA ASP A 298 21.65 7.88 -19.60
C ASP A 298 21.21 6.60 -20.34
N SER A 299 20.56 5.66 -19.62
CA SER A 299 19.95 4.45 -20.20
C SER A 299 18.61 4.70 -20.92
N GLY A 300 18.14 5.96 -20.99
CA GLY A 300 16.85 6.33 -21.57
C GLY A 300 15.63 5.87 -20.74
N CYS A 301 15.84 5.41 -19.51
CA CYS A 301 14.76 4.98 -18.63
C CYS A 301 14.07 6.20 -17.99
N ARG A 302 12.76 6.32 -18.17
CA ARG A 302 11.99 7.41 -17.57
C ARG A 302 11.81 7.21 -16.08
N ILE A 303 11.89 8.30 -15.32
CA ILE A 303 11.64 8.30 -13.89
C ILE A 303 10.14 8.08 -13.62
N GLY A 304 9.81 6.97 -12.94
CA GLY A 304 8.43 6.64 -12.56
C GLY A 304 8.11 7.03 -11.10
N PRO A 305 6.84 6.85 -10.66
CA PRO A 305 6.40 7.23 -9.31
C PRO A 305 7.24 6.63 -8.18
N LEU A 306 7.64 5.36 -8.31
CA LEU A 306 8.47 4.67 -7.30
C LEU A 306 9.87 5.25 -7.20
N THR A 307 10.46 5.66 -8.34
CA THR A 307 11.79 6.30 -8.35
C THR A 307 11.72 7.70 -7.74
N TRP A 308 10.66 8.47 -8.04
CA TRP A 308 10.43 9.77 -7.39
C TRP A 308 10.28 9.62 -5.89
N ASP A 309 9.51 8.63 -5.43
CA ASP A 309 9.34 8.35 -3.99
C ASP A 309 10.68 8.01 -3.32
N ALA A 310 11.48 7.15 -3.96
CA ALA A 310 12.79 6.78 -3.45
C ALA A 310 13.76 7.97 -3.44
N LEU A 311 13.74 8.84 -4.47
CA LEU A 311 14.52 10.08 -4.53
C LEU A 311 14.13 11.05 -3.41
N VAL A 312 12.85 11.30 -3.23
CA VAL A 312 12.35 12.17 -2.16
C VAL A 312 12.84 11.66 -0.81
N LYS A 313 12.70 10.36 -0.54
CA LYS A 313 13.20 9.76 0.71
C LYS A 313 14.71 9.89 0.86
N LEU A 314 15.46 9.69 -0.22
CA LEU A 314 16.91 9.84 -0.21
C LEU A 314 17.33 11.26 0.23
N TYR A 315 16.71 12.30 -0.32
CA TYR A 315 16.98 13.68 0.08
C TYR A 315 16.49 14.00 1.50
N VAL A 316 15.34 13.46 1.90
CA VAL A 316 14.81 13.60 3.27
C VAL A 316 15.76 12.98 4.29
N GLU A 317 16.22 11.75 4.05
CA GLU A 317 17.15 11.03 4.94
C GLU A 317 18.54 11.68 4.98
N ALA A 318 18.95 12.34 3.90
CA ALA A 318 20.17 13.15 3.85
C ALA A 318 20.05 14.52 4.55
N GLY A 319 18.83 14.86 5.04
CA GLY A 319 18.58 16.13 5.71
C GLY A 319 18.26 17.30 4.76
N GLU A 320 18.19 17.06 3.44
CA GLU A 320 17.94 18.08 2.41
C GLU A 320 16.44 18.16 2.04
N VAL A 321 15.58 18.42 3.04
CA VAL A 321 14.11 18.34 2.85
C VAL A 321 13.58 19.37 1.88
N GLU A 322 14.17 20.58 1.81
CA GLU A 322 13.78 21.64 0.89
C GLU A 322 14.02 21.23 -0.57
N LYS A 323 15.12 20.49 -0.82
CA LYS A 323 15.39 19.90 -2.14
C LYS A 323 14.42 18.78 -2.45
N ALA A 324 14.11 17.91 -1.47
CA ALA A 324 13.11 16.86 -1.62
C ALA A 324 11.74 17.44 -2.01
N ASP A 325 11.33 18.53 -1.37
CA ASP A 325 10.07 19.23 -1.65
C ASP A 325 10.06 19.88 -3.05
N SER A 326 11.16 20.53 -3.43
CA SER A 326 11.34 21.10 -4.78
C SER A 326 11.29 20.02 -5.87
N ILE A 327 11.92 18.87 -5.65
CA ILE A 327 11.90 17.73 -6.58
C ILE A 327 10.47 17.19 -6.74
N LEU A 328 9.72 17.06 -5.64
CA LEU A 328 8.34 16.60 -5.66
C LEU A 328 7.43 17.56 -6.45
N LEU A 329 7.61 18.85 -6.29
CA LEU A 329 6.90 19.88 -7.04
C LEU A 329 7.20 19.80 -8.54
N LYS A 330 8.47 19.71 -8.92
CA LYS A 330 8.87 19.57 -10.33
C LYS A 330 8.29 18.29 -10.96
N ALA A 331 8.30 17.17 -10.24
CA ALA A 331 7.71 15.91 -10.71
C ALA A 331 6.20 16.04 -10.99
N THR A 332 5.48 16.78 -10.15
CA THR A 332 4.05 17.05 -10.32
C THR A 332 3.76 17.92 -11.53
N GLN A 333 4.55 19.01 -11.71
CA GLN A 333 4.35 19.99 -12.77
C GLN A 333 4.74 19.47 -14.16
N GLN A 334 5.90 18.80 -14.27
CA GLN A 334 6.46 18.40 -15.57
C GLN A 334 5.83 17.13 -16.13
N ASN A 335 5.41 16.19 -15.28
CA ASN A 335 5.00 14.87 -15.71
C ASN A 335 3.51 14.59 -15.54
N GLN A 336 2.70 15.54 -15.08
CA GLN A 336 1.29 15.35 -14.69
C GLN A 336 1.07 14.13 -13.78
N MET A 337 2.12 13.74 -13.05
CA MET A 337 2.15 12.53 -12.28
C MET A 337 1.70 12.80 -10.85
N ARG A 338 0.82 11.96 -10.35
CA ARG A 338 0.40 12.00 -8.95
C ARG A 338 1.51 11.44 -8.06
N PRO A 339 2.18 12.25 -7.21
CA PRO A 339 3.18 11.74 -6.28
C PRO A 339 2.58 10.74 -5.30
N MET A 340 3.41 9.83 -4.78
CA MET A 340 2.95 8.86 -3.81
C MET A 340 2.65 9.50 -2.44
N PHE A 341 1.70 8.94 -1.72
CA PHE A 341 1.39 9.36 -0.34
C PHE A 341 2.63 9.36 0.57
N SER A 342 3.49 8.35 0.42
CA SER A 342 4.73 8.21 1.20
C SER A 342 5.71 9.35 1.00
N SER A 343 5.76 9.95 -0.19
CA SER A 343 6.61 11.10 -0.49
C SER A 343 6.17 12.35 0.29
N TYR A 344 4.87 12.66 0.26
CA TYR A 344 4.32 13.78 1.04
C TYR A 344 4.53 13.58 2.54
N LEU A 345 4.26 12.36 3.03
CA LEU A 345 4.39 12.04 4.44
C LEU A 345 5.84 12.17 4.92
N ALA A 346 6.82 11.67 4.15
CA ALA A 346 8.24 11.77 4.49
C ALA A 346 8.68 13.24 4.63
N ILE A 347 8.26 14.11 3.70
CA ILE A 347 8.54 15.54 3.74
C ILE A 347 7.87 16.18 4.97
N MET A 348 6.60 15.88 5.23
CA MET A 348 5.86 16.40 6.38
C MET A 348 6.51 15.98 7.70
N GLU A 349 6.83 14.69 7.86
CA GLU A 349 7.47 14.16 9.08
C GLU A 349 8.83 14.82 9.35
N GLN A 350 9.57 15.17 8.29
CA GLN A 350 10.86 15.86 8.44
C GLN A 350 10.70 17.35 8.80
N TYR A 351 9.76 18.08 8.20
CA TYR A 351 9.43 19.45 8.62
C TYR A 351 8.88 19.44 10.06
N ALA A 352 8.05 18.46 10.41
CA ALA A 352 7.52 18.30 11.75
C ALA A 352 8.61 18.11 12.81
N LYS A 353 9.63 17.28 12.52
CA LYS A 353 10.78 17.11 13.42
C LYS A 353 11.53 18.41 13.70
N ARG A 354 11.58 19.33 12.72
CA ARG A 354 12.20 20.65 12.84
C ARG A 354 11.30 21.69 13.50
N GLY A 355 10.02 21.37 13.76
CA GLY A 355 9.03 22.35 14.23
C GLY A 355 8.62 23.36 13.14
N ASP A 356 8.87 23.07 11.87
CA ASP A 356 8.50 23.94 10.77
C ASP A 356 7.01 23.75 10.40
N ILE A 357 6.15 24.47 11.13
CA ILE A 357 4.70 24.43 10.95
C ILE A 357 4.31 24.86 9.55
N HIS A 358 4.90 25.95 9.04
CA HIS A 358 4.53 26.53 7.76
C HIS A 358 4.69 25.52 6.61
N ASN A 359 5.85 24.90 6.50
CA ASN A 359 6.13 23.94 5.45
C ASN A 359 5.39 22.61 5.68
N SER A 360 5.16 22.20 6.94
CA SER A 360 4.33 21.04 7.27
C SER A 360 2.88 21.24 6.80
N GLU A 361 2.25 22.39 7.08
CA GLU A 361 0.90 22.74 6.62
C GLU A 361 0.82 22.80 5.09
N LYS A 362 1.81 23.42 4.45
CA LYS A 362 1.89 23.51 2.99
C LYS A 362 1.97 22.10 2.34
N ALA A 363 2.78 21.22 2.88
CA ALA A 363 2.88 19.84 2.41
C ALA A 363 1.58 19.05 2.67
N PHE A 364 0.95 19.24 3.83
CA PHE A 364 -0.35 18.67 4.17
C PHE A 364 -1.43 19.11 3.18
N HIS A 365 -1.50 20.41 2.86
CA HIS A 365 -2.48 20.93 1.92
C HIS A 365 -2.29 20.35 0.51
N ARG A 366 -1.05 20.31 0.00
CA ARG A 366 -0.73 19.71 -1.30
C ARG A 366 -1.07 18.22 -1.35
N MET A 367 -0.80 17.49 -0.27
CA MET A 367 -1.18 16.09 -0.14
C MET A 367 -2.71 15.91 -0.27
N ARG A 368 -3.50 16.79 0.37
CA ARG A 368 -4.97 16.78 0.27
C ARG A 368 -5.45 17.12 -1.14
N GLN A 369 -4.86 18.10 -1.80
CA GLN A 369 -5.14 18.43 -3.20
C GLN A 369 -4.84 17.27 -4.15
N ALA A 370 -3.81 16.46 -3.85
CA ALA A 370 -3.52 15.22 -4.55
C ALA A 370 -4.53 14.09 -4.21
N GLY A 371 -5.58 14.36 -3.42
CA GLY A 371 -6.65 13.41 -3.09
C GLY A 371 -6.30 12.41 -1.98
N TYR A 372 -5.29 12.67 -1.17
CA TYR A 372 -4.96 11.85 0.00
C TYR A 372 -5.61 12.43 1.28
N VAL A 373 -6.91 12.25 1.40
CA VAL A 373 -7.72 12.66 2.56
C VAL A 373 -8.06 11.47 3.46
N GLY A 374 -8.58 11.73 4.67
CA GLY A 374 -9.11 10.69 5.55
C GLY A 374 -8.04 9.75 6.12
N ARG A 375 -6.83 10.25 6.40
CA ARG A 375 -5.72 9.47 6.97
C ARG A 375 -5.22 10.11 8.26
N LEU A 376 -5.04 9.30 9.30
CA LEU A 376 -4.65 9.77 10.62
C LEU A 376 -3.17 10.21 10.68
N ARG A 377 -2.29 9.51 9.98
CA ARG A 377 -0.84 9.73 10.06
C ARG A 377 -0.37 11.13 9.65
N PRO A 378 -0.92 11.79 8.61
CA PRO A 378 -0.62 13.19 8.33
C PRO A 378 -1.01 14.15 9.44
N PHE A 379 -2.14 13.92 10.10
CA PHE A 379 -2.51 14.72 11.27
C PHE A 379 -1.57 14.51 12.44
N GLN A 380 -1.10 13.28 12.67
CA GLN A 380 -0.06 13.01 13.67
C GLN A 380 1.22 13.79 13.39
N ALA A 381 1.70 13.76 12.13
CA ALA A 381 2.87 14.54 11.73
C ALA A 381 2.65 16.04 11.92
N LEU A 382 1.48 16.55 11.56
CA LEU A 382 1.16 17.97 11.70
C LEU A 382 1.10 18.39 13.19
N ILE A 383 0.42 17.62 14.03
CA ILE A 383 0.35 17.87 15.47
C ILE A 383 1.76 17.84 16.06
N GLN A 384 2.61 16.92 15.61
CA GLN A 384 4.01 16.87 16.07
C GLN A 384 4.80 18.13 15.68
N ALA A 385 4.51 18.74 14.50
CA ALA A 385 5.12 20.01 14.12
C ALA A 385 4.75 21.13 15.11
N TYR A 386 3.48 21.23 15.49
CA TYR A 386 3.02 22.20 16.49
C TYR A 386 3.62 21.95 17.86
N ILE A 387 3.72 20.69 18.31
CA ILE A 387 4.38 20.32 19.58
C ILE A 387 5.84 20.78 19.57
N ASN A 388 6.59 20.45 18.51
CA ASN A 388 8.01 20.77 18.41
C ASN A 388 8.26 22.29 18.30
N ALA A 389 7.34 23.02 17.69
CA ALA A 389 7.36 24.49 17.62
C ALA A 389 6.86 25.16 18.91
N LYS A 390 6.32 24.39 19.88
CA LYS A 390 5.67 24.94 21.10
C LYS A 390 4.55 25.95 20.76
N ALA A 391 3.80 25.69 19.69
CA ALA A 391 2.75 26.55 19.20
C ALA A 391 1.37 25.88 19.32
N PRO A 392 0.28 26.65 19.53
CA PRO A 392 -1.06 26.09 19.59
C PRO A 392 -1.56 25.73 18.19
N ALA A 393 -2.28 24.60 18.09
CA ALA A 393 -2.89 24.12 16.85
C ALA A 393 -4.40 24.42 16.83
N TYR A 394 -4.76 25.58 16.34
CA TYR A 394 -6.17 26.00 16.25
C TYR A 394 -6.97 25.12 15.27
N GLY A 395 -8.19 24.73 15.65
CA GLY A 395 -9.12 24.00 14.78
C GLY A 395 -8.67 22.60 14.36
N MET A 396 -7.67 22.00 15.01
CA MET A 396 -7.13 20.69 14.60
C MET A 396 -8.16 19.57 14.77
N ARG A 397 -8.96 19.61 15.84
CA ARG A 397 -10.02 18.61 16.10
C ARG A 397 -11.14 18.71 15.07
N GLU A 398 -11.54 19.92 14.71
CA GLU A 398 -12.54 20.22 13.69
C GLU A 398 -12.09 19.74 12.31
N ARG A 399 -10.83 19.98 11.96
CA ARG A 399 -10.22 19.48 10.71
C ARG A 399 -10.22 17.95 10.65
N MET A 400 -9.89 17.27 11.75
CA MET A 400 -9.95 15.81 11.83
C MET A 400 -11.39 15.30 11.72
N LYS A 401 -12.35 15.94 12.41
CA LYS A 401 -13.77 15.60 12.35
C LYS A 401 -14.35 15.78 10.95
N ALA A 402 -13.95 16.85 10.23
CA ALA A 402 -14.35 17.06 8.83
C ALA A 402 -13.88 15.94 7.89
N ASP A 403 -12.76 15.29 8.21
CA ASP A 403 -12.25 14.11 7.49
C ASP A 403 -12.82 12.77 8.03
N ASN A 404 -13.80 12.80 8.94
CA ASN A 404 -14.33 11.63 9.68
C ASN A 404 -13.22 10.84 10.41
N LEU A 405 -12.24 11.53 10.97
CA LEU A 405 -11.15 10.93 11.73
C LEU A 405 -11.35 11.20 13.22
N PHE A 406 -11.25 10.13 14.00
CA PHE A 406 -11.31 10.20 15.46
C PHE A 406 -9.95 9.85 16.04
N PRO A 407 -9.39 10.71 16.91
CA PRO A 407 -8.09 10.46 17.52
C PRO A 407 -8.17 9.25 18.47
N ASN A 408 -7.14 8.41 18.45
CA ASN A 408 -6.94 7.40 19.48
C ASN A 408 -6.42 8.04 20.77
N ARG A 409 -6.34 7.26 21.87
CA ARG A 409 -5.92 7.75 23.19
C ARG A 409 -4.56 8.47 23.17
N ALA A 410 -3.59 7.95 22.40
CA ALA A 410 -2.26 8.56 22.31
C ALA A 410 -2.32 9.92 21.59
N LEU A 411 -3.07 10.01 20.49
CA LEU A 411 -3.22 11.25 19.74
C LEU A 411 -4.05 12.29 20.51
N LEU A 412 -5.04 11.85 21.32
CA LEU A 412 -5.75 12.74 22.23
C LEU A 412 -4.78 13.41 23.23
N GLY A 413 -3.84 12.64 23.80
CA GLY A 413 -2.80 13.21 24.66
C GLY A 413 -1.95 14.25 23.95
N GLN A 414 -1.57 14.01 22.70
CA GLN A 414 -0.82 14.99 21.89
C GLN A 414 -1.65 16.25 21.56
N LEU A 415 -2.94 16.09 21.25
CA LEU A 415 -3.84 17.22 20.99
C LEU A 415 -4.01 18.14 22.21
N VAL A 416 -3.98 17.58 23.42
CA VAL A 416 -4.01 18.41 24.66
C VAL A 416 -2.77 19.27 24.79
N LEU A 417 -1.60 18.81 24.31
CA LEU A 417 -0.35 19.59 24.37
C LEU A 417 -0.36 20.82 23.45
N VAL A 418 -1.13 20.78 22.37
CA VAL A 418 -1.22 21.86 21.39
C VAL A 418 -2.56 22.61 21.46
N ASP A 419 -3.38 22.34 22.49
CA ASP A 419 -4.67 23.01 22.67
C ASP A 419 -4.44 24.48 23.03
N ALA A 420 -5.00 25.36 22.23
CA ALA A 420 -4.89 26.81 22.42
C ALA A 420 -5.55 27.33 23.71
N PHE A 421 -6.52 26.58 24.20
CA PHE A 421 -7.29 26.92 25.41
C PHE A 421 -6.83 26.13 26.66
N ARG A 422 -5.65 25.50 26.59
CA ARG A 422 -5.08 24.82 27.76
C ARG A 422 -4.76 25.86 28.83
N LYS A 423 -5.39 25.74 30.00
CA LYS A 423 -5.01 26.49 31.18
C LYS A 423 -3.55 26.15 31.51
N THR A 424 -2.68 27.13 31.53
CA THR A 424 -1.30 27.03 31.97
C THR A 424 -1.20 27.66 33.37
N ALA A 425 -0.20 27.30 34.14
CA ALA A 425 0.02 27.91 35.43
C ALA A 425 0.13 29.46 35.38
N VAL A 426 0.45 30.00 34.19
CA VAL A 426 0.46 31.46 33.94
C VAL A 426 -0.94 32.01 33.74
N SER A 427 -1.89 31.23 33.16
CA SER A 427 -3.29 31.69 33.01
C SER A 427 -4.01 31.72 34.37
N ASP A 428 -3.62 30.84 35.31
CA ASP A 428 -4.18 30.85 36.67
C ASP A 428 -3.66 32.05 37.53
N LEU A 429 -2.66 32.78 37.03
CA LEU A 429 -2.16 34.02 37.65
C LEU A 429 -2.83 35.28 37.06
N LEU A 430 -3.64 35.15 35.99
CA LEU A 430 -4.32 36.25 35.32
C LEU A 430 -5.84 36.27 35.58
N ASP A 431 -6.38 35.20 36.19
CA ASP A 431 -7.73 35.13 36.76
C ASP A 431 -7.70 35.44 38.25
#